data_d3eaf972aa7fc7e66c7ac70ff6dc6deb
#
_entry.id   d3eaf972aa7fc7e66c7ac70ff6dc6deb
#
_cell.length_a   1.000
_cell.length_b   1.000
_cell.length_c   1.000
_cell.angle_alpha   90.00
_cell.angle_beta   90.00
_cell.angle_gamma   90.00
#
_symmetry.space_group_name_H-M   'P 1'
#
loop_
_entity.id
_entity.type
_entity.pdbx_description
1 polymer ?
#
loop_
_entity_poly.entity_id
_entity_poly.type
_entity_poly.pdbx_seq_one_letter_code
_entity_poly.pdbx_strand_id
1 'polypeptide(L)'
;MNRKDIEDLYGGDEPEMLFADGYDEAIAGVVWDGERTRVVYTTEEIHKILMEDGMTYDEASEYFDFNVAGAYMGVYTPLYLET
;
A
#
# COMPACT_ATOMS: atom_id res chain seq x y z
N MET A 1 -5.59 9.74 3.40
CA MET A 1 -6.03 9.55 2.00
C MET A 1 -6.42 8.09 1.82
N ASN A 2 -7.51 7.82 1.13
CA ASN A 2 -7.96 6.46 0.89
C ASN A 2 -8.01 6.16 -0.61
N ARG A 3 -8.33 4.90 -0.95
CA ARG A 3 -8.38 4.47 -2.35
C ARG A 3 -9.32 5.30 -3.20
N LYS A 4 -10.50 5.62 -2.66
CA LYS A 4 -11.49 6.41 -3.40
C LYS A 4 -10.99 7.81 -3.72
N ASP A 5 -10.30 8.45 -2.77
CA ASP A 5 -9.73 9.77 -2.99
C ASP A 5 -8.72 9.74 -4.12
N ILE A 6 -7.90 8.69 -4.17
CA ILE A 6 -6.90 8.54 -5.21
C ILE A 6 -7.57 8.28 -6.57
N GLU A 7 -8.58 7.43 -6.61
CA GLU A 7 -9.31 7.16 -7.84
C GLU A 7 -10.00 8.41 -8.38
N ASP A 8 -10.52 9.25 -7.50
CA ASP A 8 -11.17 10.51 -7.90
C ASP A 8 -10.16 11.51 -8.46
N LEU A 9 -8.94 11.54 -7.91
CA LEU A 9 -7.92 12.50 -8.32
C LEU A 9 -7.11 12.04 -9.54
N TYR A 10 -6.86 10.75 -9.66
CA TYR A 10 -5.93 10.21 -10.67
C TYR A 10 -6.54 9.16 -11.58
N GLY A 11 -7.73 8.67 -11.29
CA GLY A 11 -8.32 7.53 -11.98
C GLY A 11 -8.45 7.65 -13.48
N GLY A 12 -8.66 8.86 -13.98
CA GLY A 12 -8.77 9.09 -15.40
C GLY A 12 -7.42 9.05 -16.14
N ASP A 13 -6.36 9.40 -15.42
CA ASP A 13 -5.02 9.54 -16.01
C ASP A 13 -4.11 8.34 -15.71
N GLU A 14 -4.38 7.65 -14.59
CA GLU A 14 -3.56 6.53 -14.13
C GLU A 14 -4.42 5.31 -13.84
N PRO A 15 -5.06 4.71 -14.87
CA PRO A 15 -5.96 3.57 -14.66
C PRO A 15 -5.23 2.30 -14.22
N GLU A 16 -3.91 2.25 -14.35
CA GLU A 16 -3.10 1.08 -14.03
C GLU A 16 -2.48 1.11 -12.64
N MET A 17 -2.74 2.17 -11.87
CA MET A 17 -2.28 2.24 -10.48
C MET A 17 -2.78 1.04 -9.69
N LEU A 18 -1.86 0.36 -9.00
CA LEU A 18 -2.21 -0.83 -8.22
C LEU A 18 -2.38 -0.50 -6.74
N PHE A 19 -3.31 -1.18 -6.13
CA PHE A 19 -3.63 -1.04 -4.70
C PHE A 19 -3.47 -2.39 -4.01
N ALA A 20 -3.06 -2.34 -2.73
CA ALA A 20 -3.03 -3.53 -1.89
C ALA A 20 -4.40 -3.68 -1.21
N ASP A 21 -5.15 -4.70 -1.59
CA ASP A 21 -6.50 -4.91 -1.06
C ASP A 21 -6.48 -5.14 0.44
N GLY A 22 -7.38 -4.46 1.15
CA GLY A 22 -7.50 -4.59 2.59
C GLY A 22 -6.65 -3.59 3.39
N TYR A 23 -5.85 -2.76 2.73
CA TYR A 23 -4.95 -1.83 3.41
C TYR A 23 -5.22 -0.37 3.06
N ASP A 24 -6.44 -0.05 2.64
CA ASP A 24 -6.78 1.31 2.22
C ASP A 24 -6.51 2.35 3.31
N GLU A 25 -6.70 2.00 4.57
CA GLU A 25 -6.45 2.91 5.70
C GLU A 25 -4.97 3.22 5.90
N ALA A 26 -4.09 2.41 5.33
CA ALA A 26 -2.64 2.61 5.42
C ALA A 26 -2.07 3.46 4.29
N ILE A 27 -2.90 3.92 3.36
CA ILE A 27 -2.45 4.75 2.25
C ILE A 27 -1.96 6.10 2.77
N ALA A 28 -0.69 6.42 2.50
CA ALA A 28 -0.11 7.72 2.82
C ALA A 28 -0.31 8.73 1.70
N GLY A 29 -0.41 8.24 0.47
CA GLY A 29 -0.59 9.11 -0.70
C GLY A 29 -0.09 8.43 -1.96
N VAL A 30 0.32 9.26 -2.92
CA VAL A 30 0.89 8.79 -4.18
C VAL A 30 2.20 9.53 -4.43
N VAL A 31 3.06 8.92 -5.24
CA VAL A 31 4.34 9.51 -5.60
C VAL A 31 4.60 9.31 -7.10
N TRP A 32 5.22 10.30 -7.71
CA TRP A 32 5.73 10.21 -9.07
C TRP A 32 7.17 9.70 -9.01
N ASP A 33 7.43 8.55 -9.62
CA ASP A 33 8.76 7.91 -9.54
C ASP A 33 9.70 8.26 -10.70
N GLY A 34 9.31 9.24 -11.51
CA GLY A 34 10.07 9.62 -12.69
C GLY A 34 9.45 9.07 -13.99
N GLU A 35 8.61 8.07 -13.89
CA GLU A 35 7.96 7.44 -15.04
C GLU A 35 6.47 7.24 -14.85
N ARG A 36 6.02 6.99 -13.60
CA ARG A 36 4.61 6.70 -13.32
C ARG A 36 4.25 7.06 -11.88
N THR A 37 2.95 7.22 -11.65
CA THR A 37 2.43 7.48 -10.31
C THR A 37 2.20 6.16 -9.60
N ARG A 38 2.67 6.05 -8.37
CA ARG A 38 2.56 4.83 -7.55
C ARG A 38 1.95 5.15 -6.20
N VAL A 39 1.14 4.23 -5.68
CA VAL A 39 0.51 4.38 -4.37
C VAL A 39 1.54 4.09 -3.27
N VAL A 40 1.51 4.87 -2.21
CA VAL A 40 2.43 4.71 -1.07
C VAL A 40 1.62 4.33 0.17
N TYR A 41 2.05 3.27 0.84
CA TYR A 41 1.48 2.82 2.11
C TYR A 41 2.49 3.01 3.23
N THR A 42 2.01 3.22 4.47
CA THR A 42 2.90 3.23 5.62
C THR A 42 2.93 1.84 6.24
N THR A 43 4.12 1.35 6.55
CA THR A 43 4.27 0.02 7.14
C THR A 43 3.65 -0.04 8.53
N GLU A 44 3.75 1.04 9.30
CA GLU A 44 3.16 1.11 10.64
C GLU A 44 1.65 0.87 10.61
N GLU A 45 0.94 1.51 9.69
CA GLU A 45 -0.51 1.34 9.60
C GLU A 45 -0.90 -0.05 9.09
N ILE A 46 -0.09 -0.64 8.19
CA ILE A 46 -0.32 -2.01 7.76
C ILE A 46 -0.17 -2.97 8.93
N HIS A 47 0.87 -2.79 9.74
CA HIS A 47 1.05 -3.62 10.95
C HIS A 47 -0.14 -3.49 11.90
N LYS A 48 -0.66 -2.27 12.09
CA LYS A 48 -1.84 -2.07 12.93
C LYS A 48 -3.05 -2.84 12.42
N ILE A 49 -3.29 -2.81 11.11
CA ILE A 49 -4.40 -3.54 10.50
C ILE A 49 -4.25 -5.04 10.75
N LEU A 50 -3.05 -5.58 10.55
CA LEU A 50 -2.79 -7.00 10.77
C LEU A 50 -2.94 -7.40 12.24
N MET A 51 -2.50 -6.54 13.14
CA MET A 51 -2.66 -6.79 14.58
C MET A 51 -4.13 -6.75 15.01
N GLU A 52 -4.93 -5.88 14.41
CA GLU A 52 -6.37 -5.84 14.66
C GLU A 52 -7.05 -7.12 14.21
N ASP A 53 -6.49 -7.81 13.22
CA ASP A 53 -6.98 -9.10 12.75
C ASP A 53 -6.54 -10.27 13.64
N GLY A 54 -5.84 -9.98 14.74
CA GLY A 54 -5.46 -10.98 15.72
C GLY A 54 -4.00 -11.41 15.70
N MET A 55 -3.17 -10.82 14.85
CA MET A 55 -1.75 -11.15 14.79
C MET A 55 -0.98 -10.42 15.89
N THR A 56 0.09 -11.06 16.39
CA THR A 56 1.06 -10.35 17.21
C THR A 56 1.91 -9.45 16.31
N TYR A 57 2.69 -8.54 16.91
CA TYR A 57 3.56 -7.69 16.11
C TYR A 57 4.54 -8.51 15.25
N ASP A 58 5.14 -9.55 15.83
CA ASP A 58 6.09 -10.40 15.12
C ASP A 58 5.41 -11.14 13.96
N GLU A 59 4.20 -11.64 14.17
CA GLU A 59 3.43 -12.29 13.12
C GLU A 59 3.06 -11.31 12.00
N ALA A 60 2.65 -10.10 12.37
CA ALA A 60 2.30 -9.07 11.41
C ALA A 60 3.51 -8.67 10.56
N SER A 61 4.68 -8.52 11.19
CA SER A 61 5.92 -8.17 10.51
C SER A 61 6.33 -9.24 9.50
N GLU A 62 6.25 -10.50 9.90
CA GLU A 62 6.57 -11.62 9.02
C GLU A 62 5.59 -11.73 7.86
N TYR A 63 4.30 -11.59 8.15
CA TYR A 63 3.27 -11.62 7.12
C TYR A 63 3.48 -10.49 6.10
N PHE A 64 3.78 -9.30 6.59
CA PHE A 64 4.03 -8.14 5.72
C PHE A 64 5.21 -8.42 4.79
N ASP A 65 6.33 -8.91 5.33
CA ASP A 65 7.53 -9.14 4.53
C ASP A 65 7.30 -10.16 3.42
N PHE A 66 6.59 -11.24 3.69
CA PHE A 66 6.40 -12.32 2.73
C PHE A 66 5.21 -12.15 1.81
N ASN A 67 4.13 -11.54 2.29
CA ASN A 67 2.87 -11.52 1.54
C ASN A 67 2.48 -10.15 1.02
N VAL A 68 3.06 -9.10 1.53
CA VAL A 68 2.74 -7.72 1.12
C VAL A 68 3.93 -7.09 0.42
N ALA A 69 5.01 -6.84 1.15
CA ALA A 69 6.18 -6.17 0.58
C ALA A 69 6.91 -7.04 -0.45
N GLY A 70 6.86 -8.36 -0.28
CA GLY A 70 7.50 -9.29 -1.21
C GLY A 70 6.71 -9.56 -2.47
N ALA A 71 5.47 -9.09 -2.56
CA ALA A 71 4.61 -9.35 -3.71
C ALA A 71 4.88 -8.33 -4.82
N TYR A 72 5.63 -8.73 -5.82
CA TYR A 72 5.88 -7.88 -6.98
C TYR A 72 4.73 -8.01 -7.97
N MET A 73 4.10 -6.89 -8.32
CA MET A 73 2.93 -6.86 -9.19
C MET A 73 3.17 -6.02 -10.45
N GLY A 74 4.42 -5.94 -10.89
CA GLY A 74 4.78 -5.17 -12.07
C GLY A 74 5.30 -3.77 -11.72
N VAL A 75 5.36 -2.90 -12.74
CA VAL A 75 5.97 -1.56 -12.58
C VAL A 75 5.14 -0.61 -11.74
N TYR A 76 3.87 -0.93 -11.52
CA TYR A 76 2.98 -0.13 -10.66
C TYR A 76 2.87 -0.68 -9.24
N THR A 77 3.73 -1.62 -8.85
CA THR A 77 3.77 -2.17 -7.50
C THR A 77 3.80 -1.03 -6.47
N PRO A 78 2.92 -1.05 -5.46
CA PRO A 78 2.92 0.00 -4.43
C PRO A 78 4.26 0.11 -3.70
N LEU A 79 4.52 1.30 -3.18
CA LEU A 79 5.69 1.55 -2.34
C LEU A 79 5.29 1.50 -0.87
N TYR A 80 6.23 1.09 -0.02
CA TYR A 80 5.99 0.96 1.41
C TYR A 80 6.98 1.83 2.16
N LEU A 81 6.46 2.83 2.87
CA LEU A 81 7.26 3.77 3.64
C LEU A 81 7.35 3.28 5.09
N GLU A 82 8.57 3.02 5.53
CA GLU A 82 8.81 2.65 6.92
C GLU A 82 8.69 3.86 7.83
N THR A 83 7.77 3.78 8.77
CA THR A 83 7.53 4.86 9.73
C THR A 83 7.36 4.30 11.14
#